data_c62adbf6821b0243dcbbc6e4815a5553
#
_entry.id   c62adbf6821b0243dcbbc6e4815a5553
#
_cell.length_a   1.000
_cell.length_b   1.000
_cell.length_c   1.000
_cell.angle_alpha   90.00
_cell.angle_beta   90.00
_cell.angle_gamma   90.00
#
_symmetry.space_group_name_H-M   'P 1'
#
loop_
_entity.id
_entity.type
_entity.pdbx_description
1 polymer ?
#
loop_
_entity_poly.entity_id
_entity_poly.type
_entity_poly.pdbx_seq_one_letter_code
_entity_poly.pdbx_strand_id
1 'polypeptide(L)'
;MRSPLLFSLLLVSVSFACKCAQRPAKEVFCSADWVSRARISQSITVQISDGFDGTQFGVEHVEIFRSPNNETFLPDIVHTASHSAACGLSLDVGEEYLLSGSMVNETLHVNSCGQIRPEGLAKEVTGIVIEWSNIPKDFPEEMKKFECPSKDE
;
A
#
# COMPACT_ATOMS: atom_id res chain seq x y z
N MET A 1 -26.63 -57.05 5.07
CA MET A 1 -26.76 -55.72 4.40
C MET A 1 -25.76 -54.80 5.04
N ARG A 2 -24.66 -54.50 4.32
CA ARG A 2 -23.56 -53.61 4.79
C ARG A 2 -23.79 -52.24 4.17
N SER A 3 -24.11 -51.28 5.03
CA SER A 3 -24.26 -49.85 4.62
C SER A 3 -22.88 -49.24 4.41
N PRO A 4 -22.57 -48.64 3.26
CA PRO A 4 -21.34 -47.89 3.10
C PRO A 4 -21.52 -46.52 3.74
N LEU A 5 -20.79 -46.26 4.80
CA LEU A 5 -20.59 -44.90 5.36
C LEU A 5 -19.84 -44.06 4.33
N LEU A 6 -20.57 -43.19 3.65
CA LEU A 6 -20.02 -42.14 2.82
C LEU A 6 -19.34 -41.11 3.73
N PHE A 7 -18.01 -41.19 3.84
CA PHE A 7 -17.17 -40.19 4.46
C PHE A 7 -17.09 -38.99 3.52
N SER A 8 -17.95 -37.99 3.74
CA SER A 8 -17.91 -36.73 3.02
C SER A 8 -16.69 -35.96 3.50
N LEU A 9 -15.62 -35.99 2.71
CA LEU A 9 -14.42 -35.20 2.94
C LEU A 9 -14.76 -33.72 2.63
N LEU A 10 -15.07 -32.93 3.66
CA LEU A 10 -15.17 -31.48 3.54
C LEU A 10 -13.77 -30.94 3.23
N LEU A 11 -13.53 -30.61 1.97
CA LEU A 11 -12.38 -29.82 1.54
C LEU A 11 -12.58 -28.40 2.02
N VAL A 12 -11.99 -28.06 3.16
CA VAL A 12 -11.88 -26.68 3.64
C VAL A 12 -10.83 -26.00 2.78
N SER A 13 -11.27 -25.27 1.76
CA SER A 13 -10.39 -24.37 0.99
C SER A 13 -10.01 -23.18 1.88
N VAL A 14 -8.79 -23.18 2.38
CA VAL A 14 -8.22 -22.02 3.08
C VAL A 14 -7.90 -20.96 2.03
N SER A 15 -8.77 -19.99 1.89
CA SER A 15 -8.53 -18.81 1.06
C SER A 15 -7.55 -17.89 1.81
N PHE A 16 -6.31 -17.82 1.34
CA PHE A 16 -5.35 -16.81 1.78
C PHE A 16 -5.69 -15.48 1.10
N ALA A 17 -6.56 -14.70 1.72
CA ALA A 17 -6.78 -13.31 1.32
C ALA A 17 -5.88 -12.40 2.16
N CYS A 18 -5.31 -11.37 1.54
CA CYS A 18 -4.58 -10.34 2.26
C CYS A 18 -5.49 -9.68 3.30
N LYS A 19 -5.11 -9.75 4.58
CA LYS A 19 -5.82 -9.12 5.69
C LYS A 19 -4.89 -8.16 6.40
N CYS A 20 -5.25 -6.87 6.40
CA CYS A 20 -4.49 -5.85 7.09
C CYS A 20 -5.14 -5.50 8.43
N ALA A 21 -4.33 -5.43 9.48
CA ALA A 21 -4.77 -4.82 10.73
C ALA A 21 -4.93 -3.30 10.53
N GLN A 22 -6.01 -2.73 11.03
CA GLN A 22 -6.17 -1.28 11.05
C GLN A 22 -5.21 -0.68 12.07
N ARG A 23 -4.44 0.31 11.64
CA ARG A 23 -3.49 1.05 12.47
C ARG A 23 -3.75 2.55 12.35
N PRO A 24 -3.49 3.34 13.41
CA PRO A 24 -3.57 4.80 13.33
C PRO A 24 -2.68 5.36 12.22
N ALA A 25 -3.11 6.43 11.57
CA ALA A 25 -2.39 7.06 10.45
C ALA A 25 -0.94 7.42 10.82
N LYS A 26 -0.71 7.96 12.02
CA LYS A 26 0.63 8.28 12.53
C LYS A 26 1.52 7.04 12.65
N GLU A 27 0.98 5.92 13.11
CA GLU A 27 1.76 4.68 13.25
C GLU A 27 2.20 4.15 11.87
N VAL A 28 1.30 4.14 10.88
CA VAL A 28 1.63 3.76 9.50
C VAL A 28 2.65 4.72 8.91
N PHE A 29 2.47 6.03 9.07
CA PHE A 29 3.41 7.06 8.63
C PHE A 29 4.81 6.84 9.21
N CYS A 30 4.92 6.59 10.51
CA CYS A 30 6.20 6.41 11.18
C CYS A 30 6.88 5.07 10.84
N SER A 31 6.12 4.04 10.49
CA SER A 31 6.66 2.74 10.07
C SER A 31 7.09 2.71 8.60
N ALA A 32 6.57 3.60 7.76
CA ALA A 32 6.95 3.70 6.36
C ALA A 32 8.36 4.27 6.19
N ASP A 33 9.07 3.87 5.14
CA ASP A 33 10.34 4.49 4.75
C ASP A 33 10.10 5.78 3.97
N TRP A 34 9.02 5.81 3.18
CA TRP A 34 8.64 6.97 2.41
C TRP A 34 7.11 7.17 2.39
N VAL A 35 6.70 8.42 2.25
CA VAL A 35 5.30 8.85 2.09
C VAL A 35 5.24 10.01 1.12
N SER A 36 4.39 9.91 0.11
CA SER A 36 4.22 11.00 -0.86
C SER A 36 2.80 11.11 -1.41
N ARG A 37 2.47 12.30 -1.89
CA ARG A 37 1.41 12.52 -2.88
C ARG A 37 1.99 12.16 -4.23
N ALA A 38 1.50 11.11 -4.85
CA ALA A 38 2.00 10.58 -6.10
C ALA A 38 0.93 10.57 -7.18
N ARG A 39 1.26 11.08 -8.37
CA ARG A 39 0.45 10.95 -9.58
C ARG A 39 0.92 9.75 -10.36
N ILE A 40 0.00 8.88 -10.79
CA ILE A 40 0.32 7.69 -11.55
C ILE A 40 0.43 8.06 -13.03
N SER A 41 1.60 7.87 -13.62
CA SER A 41 1.87 8.17 -15.03
C SER A 41 1.71 6.97 -15.95
N GLN A 42 2.00 5.76 -15.44
CA GLN A 42 1.89 4.50 -16.18
C GLN A 42 1.74 3.31 -15.24
N SER A 43 1.25 2.19 -15.80
CA SER A 43 1.15 0.89 -15.12
C SER A 43 1.62 -0.20 -16.06
N ILE A 44 2.54 -1.04 -15.59
CA ILE A 44 3.15 -2.12 -16.38
C ILE A 44 3.14 -3.40 -15.52
N THR A 45 2.62 -4.49 -16.07
CA THR A 45 2.79 -5.82 -15.46
C THR A 45 4.17 -6.34 -15.78
N VAL A 46 4.90 -6.78 -14.76
CA VAL A 46 6.25 -7.33 -14.89
C VAL A 46 6.30 -8.72 -14.29
N GLN A 47 7.10 -9.61 -14.88
CA GLN A 47 7.41 -10.87 -14.24
C GLN A 47 8.53 -10.66 -13.23
N ILE A 48 8.25 -10.98 -11.98
CA ILE A 48 9.27 -11.08 -10.94
C ILE A 48 9.81 -12.52 -10.97
N SER A 49 11.08 -12.72 -10.59
CA SER A 49 11.69 -14.04 -10.48
C SER A 49 10.78 -15.02 -9.74
N ASP A 50 10.80 -16.31 -10.12
CA ASP A 50 10.04 -17.42 -9.53
C ASP A 50 8.54 -17.49 -9.86
N GLY A 51 8.10 -16.91 -11.00
CA GLY A 51 6.75 -17.10 -11.53
C GLY A 51 5.67 -16.25 -10.84
N PHE A 52 6.06 -15.26 -10.03
CA PHE A 52 5.14 -14.27 -9.50
C PHE A 52 5.10 -13.05 -10.40
N ASP A 53 3.88 -12.62 -10.74
CA ASP A 53 3.68 -11.37 -11.46
C ASP A 53 3.67 -10.19 -10.47
N GLY A 54 4.30 -9.12 -10.88
CA GLY A 54 4.26 -7.84 -10.18
C GLY A 54 3.71 -6.74 -11.06
N THR A 55 3.39 -5.60 -10.47
CA THR A 55 3.03 -4.38 -11.17
C THR A 55 4.04 -3.29 -10.82
N GLN A 56 4.51 -2.59 -11.84
CA GLN A 56 5.29 -1.37 -11.72
C GLN A 56 4.42 -0.19 -12.10
N PHE A 57 4.38 0.81 -11.24
CA PHE A 57 3.77 2.10 -11.52
C PHE A 57 4.85 3.13 -11.75
N GLY A 58 4.79 3.85 -12.87
CA GLY A 58 5.50 5.10 -13.03
C GLY A 58 4.78 6.16 -12.22
N VAL A 59 5.50 6.91 -11.42
CA VAL A 59 4.94 7.92 -10.50
C VAL A 59 5.67 9.25 -10.62
N GLU A 60 4.91 10.33 -10.46
CA GLU A 60 5.42 11.67 -10.23
C GLU A 60 5.14 12.02 -8.77
N HIS A 61 6.19 12.21 -7.96
CA HIS A 61 6.05 12.65 -6.58
C HIS A 61 5.75 14.14 -6.53
N VAL A 62 4.47 14.50 -6.40
CA VAL A 62 3.99 15.89 -6.36
C VAL A 62 4.40 16.57 -5.06
N GLU A 63 4.35 15.83 -3.94
CA GLU A 63 4.80 16.28 -2.62
C GLU A 63 5.32 15.08 -1.83
N ILE A 64 6.50 15.23 -1.21
CA ILE A 64 7.12 14.19 -0.37
C ILE A 64 6.95 14.61 1.09
N PHE A 65 6.28 13.77 1.89
CA PHE A 65 6.05 13.98 3.34
C PHE A 65 7.08 13.25 4.19
N ARG A 66 7.62 12.15 3.68
CA ARG A 66 8.65 11.35 4.34
C ARG A 66 9.55 10.68 3.31
N SER A 67 10.84 10.65 3.57
CA SER A 67 11.83 9.95 2.74
C SER A 67 12.97 9.43 3.61
N PRO A 68 13.72 8.40 3.18
CA PRO A 68 14.95 8.00 3.85
C PRO A 68 15.92 9.18 3.93
N ASN A 69 16.57 9.37 5.08
CA ASN A 69 17.56 10.43 5.30
C ASN A 69 17.08 11.86 4.99
N ASN A 70 15.75 12.10 4.97
CA ASN A 70 15.15 13.38 4.59
C ASN A 70 15.55 13.85 3.18
N GLU A 71 15.71 12.91 2.26
CA GLU A 71 16.00 13.23 0.86
C GLU A 71 14.83 13.97 0.22
N THR A 72 15.13 14.89 -0.67
CA THR A 72 14.14 15.69 -1.43
C THR A 72 13.68 15.00 -2.71
N PHE A 73 14.21 13.82 -3.00
CA PHE A 73 13.97 13.04 -4.20
C PHE A 73 13.66 11.59 -3.84
N LEU A 74 12.72 11.00 -4.58
CA LEU A 74 12.39 9.56 -4.53
C LEU A 74 12.41 8.99 -5.95
N PRO A 75 12.75 7.71 -6.14
CA PRO A 75 12.62 7.03 -7.42
C PRO A 75 11.22 7.15 -8.01
N ASP A 76 11.12 7.26 -9.32
CA ASP A 76 9.87 7.45 -10.07
C ASP A 76 9.16 6.15 -10.45
N ILE A 77 9.63 5.02 -9.93
CA ILE A 77 9.02 3.69 -10.12
C ILE A 77 8.68 3.07 -8.76
N VAL A 78 7.43 2.64 -8.64
CA VAL A 78 6.91 1.96 -7.45
C VAL A 78 6.47 0.55 -7.81
N HIS A 79 6.88 -0.43 -7.02
CA HIS A 79 6.57 -1.84 -7.22
C HIS A 79 5.49 -2.32 -6.23
N THR A 80 4.60 -3.18 -6.72
CA THR A 80 3.63 -3.90 -5.90
C THR A 80 3.38 -5.30 -6.47
N ALA A 81 2.80 -6.20 -5.68
CA ALA A 81 2.31 -7.47 -6.19
C ALA A 81 1.15 -7.24 -7.17
N SER A 82 1.00 -8.12 -8.18
CA SER A 82 -0.07 -7.99 -9.18
C SER A 82 -1.45 -8.38 -8.66
N HIS A 83 -1.52 -9.11 -7.55
CA HIS A 83 -2.77 -9.66 -7.02
C HIS A 83 -3.10 -9.12 -5.63
N SER A 84 -4.38 -8.83 -5.41
CA SER A 84 -4.90 -8.40 -4.10
C SER A 84 -4.70 -9.46 -3.00
N ALA A 85 -4.67 -10.75 -3.34
CA ALA A 85 -4.38 -11.83 -2.41
C ALA A 85 -2.94 -11.74 -1.85
N ALA A 86 -1.99 -11.19 -2.62
CA ALA A 86 -0.63 -10.91 -2.19
C ALA A 86 -0.43 -9.47 -1.68
N CYS A 87 -1.49 -8.82 -1.26
CA CYS A 87 -1.51 -7.42 -0.81
C CYS A 87 -1.07 -6.39 -1.86
N GLY A 88 -1.20 -6.71 -3.14
CA GLY A 88 -0.94 -5.77 -4.22
C GLY A 88 -1.95 -4.63 -4.27
N LEU A 89 -1.52 -3.51 -4.85
CA LEU A 89 -2.36 -2.33 -5.07
C LEU A 89 -2.82 -2.25 -6.53
N SER A 90 -4.03 -1.76 -6.73
CA SER A 90 -4.54 -1.31 -8.03
C SER A 90 -4.67 0.21 -7.99
N LEU A 91 -4.01 0.88 -8.92
CA LEU A 91 -3.98 2.34 -9.04
C LEU A 91 -4.30 2.73 -10.48
N ASP A 92 -5.11 3.76 -10.64
CA ASP A 92 -5.54 4.25 -11.95
C ASP A 92 -4.54 5.28 -12.50
N VAL A 93 -4.16 5.12 -13.77
CA VAL A 93 -3.28 6.05 -14.46
C VAL A 93 -3.98 7.41 -14.61
N GLY A 94 -3.26 8.47 -14.29
CA GLY A 94 -3.77 9.85 -14.29
C GLY A 94 -4.24 10.35 -12.94
N GLU A 95 -4.55 9.43 -12.00
CA GLU A 95 -5.02 9.79 -10.66
C GLU A 95 -3.85 10.05 -9.69
N GLU A 96 -4.16 10.80 -8.64
CA GLU A 96 -3.23 11.10 -7.54
C GLU A 96 -3.67 10.38 -6.27
N TYR A 97 -2.70 9.83 -5.56
CA TYR A 97 -2.92 9.08 -4.32
C TYR A 97 -1.98 9.53 -3.21
N LEU A 98 -2.41 9.34 -1.97
CA LEU A 98 -1.50 9.31 -0.84
C LEU A 98 -0.90 7.91 -0.77
N LEU A 99 0.37 7.77 -1.12
CA LEU A 99 1.09 6.50 -1.09
C LEU A 99 2.12 6.47 0.03
N SER A 100 2.27 5.31 0.63
CA SER A 100 3.30 5.02 1.63
C SER A 100 3.86 3.62 1.44
N GLY A 101 5.14 3.43 1.73
CA GLY A 101 5.78 2.15 1.50
C GLY A 101 7.17 2.02 2.09
N SER A 102 7.83 0.95 1.67
CA SER A 102 9.23 0.65 2.03
C SER A 102 10.17 0.96 0.86
N MET A 103 11.44 1.14 1.19
CA MET A 103 12.52 1.24 0.20
C MET A 103 13.52 0.13 0.45
N VAL A 104 13.76 -0.69 -0.58
CA VAL A 104 14.72 -1.79 -0.54
C VAL A 104 15.64 -1.68 -1.74
N ASN A 105 16.95 -1.57 -1.52
CA ASN A 105 17.94 -1.41 -2.57
C ASN A 105 17.56 -0.30 -3.57
N GLU A 106 17.23 0.89 -3.06
CA GLU A 106 16.82 2.07 -3.85
C GLU A 106 15.53 1.84 -4.68
N THR A 107 14.78 0.79 -4.41
CA THR A 107 13.52 0.48 -5.07
C THR A 107 12.36 0.72 -4.13
N LEU A 108 11.35 1.46 -4.60
CA LEU A 108 10.12 1.73 -3.83
C LEU A 108 9.14 0.58 -3.95
N HIS A 109 8.64 0.14 -2.81
CA HIS A 109 7.64 -0.91 -2.71
C HIS A 109 6.42 -0.43 -1.94
N VAL A 110 5.23 -0.81 -2.43
CA VAL A 110 3.95 -0.55 -1.78
C VAL A 110 3.13 -1.83 -1.65
N ASN A 111 2.33 -1.89 -0.61
CA ASN A 111 1.32 -2.93 -0.41
C ASN A 111 0.09 -2.35 0.29
N SER A 112 -1.00 -3.09 0.27
CA SER A 112 -2.27 -2.65 0.85
C SER A 112 -2.21 -2.40 2.36
N CYS A 113 -1.38 -3.15 3.09
CA CYS A 113 -1.30 -3.03 4.55
C CYS A 113 -0.43 -1.86 5.03
N GLY A 114 0.36 -1.30 4.13
CA GLY A 114 1.24 -0.15 4.40
C GLY A 114 0.62 1.20 4.05
N GLN A 115 -0.66 1.28 3.66
CA GLN A 115 -1.27 2.53 3.23
C GLN A 115 -1.84 3.33 4.39
N ILE A 116 -1.62 4.65 4.35
CA ILE A 116 -2.12 5.58 5.36
C ILE A 116 -3.60 5.84 5.11
N ARG A 117 -4.40 5.66 6.14
CA ARG A 117 -5.82 6.02 6.13
C ARG A 117 -6.08 7.14 7.13
N PRO A 118 -6.33 8.37 6.65
CA PRO A 118 -6.67 9.50 7.53
C PRO A 118 -7.90 9.22 8.38
N GLU A 119 -7.93 9.74 9.58
CA GLU A 119 -9.15 9.79 10.39
C GLU A 119 -10.13 10.81 9.79
N GLY A 120 -11.41 10.61 9.99
CA GLY A 120 -12.44 11.55 9.50
C GLY A 120 -12.74 11.48 8.00
N LEU A 121 -12.29 10.42 7.29
CA LEU A 121 -12.72 10.19 5.92
C LEU A 121 -14.24 10.04 5.82
N ALA A 122 -14.81 10.53 4.72
CA ALA A 122 -16.22 10.30 4.41
C ALA A 122 -16.52 8.80 4.34
N LYS A 123 -17.72 8.37 4.78
CA LYS A 123 -18.09 6.95 4.86
C LYS A 123 -18.09 6.26 3.50
N GLU A 124 -18.25 7.02 2.44
CA GLU A 124 -18.27 6.57 1.05
C GLU A 124 -16.86 6.20 0.54
N VAL A 125 -15.82 6.70 1.21
CA VAL A 125 -14.42 6.43 0.87
C VAL A 125 -14.01 5.08 1.47
N THR A 126 -14.19 4.02 0.69
CA THR A 126 -13.96 2.63 1.15
C THR A 126 -12.66 2.02 0.64
N GLY A 127 -11.94 2.69 -0.26
CA GLY A 127 -10.69 2.21 -0.85
C GLY A 127 -9.58 1.96 0.19
N ILE A 128 -8.69 1.01 -0.12
CA ILE A 128 -7.48 0.74 0.69
C ILE A 128 -6.50 1.89 0.52
N VAL A 129 -6.31 2.34 -0.72
CA VAL A 129 -5.52 3.53 -1.08
C VAL A 129 -6.48 4.68 -1.27
N ILE A 130 -6.14 5.83 -0.74
CA ILE A 130 -7.01 7.00 -0.79
C ILE A 130 -6.54 7.93 -1.90
N GLU A 131 -7.43 8.20 -2.85
CA GLU A 131 -7.22 9.25 -3.85
C GLU A 131 -7.02 10.60 -3.16
N TRP A 132 -6.11 11.39 -3.68
CA TRP A 132 -5.76 12.67 -3.08
C TRP A 132 -6.96 13.62 -2.95
N SER A 133 -7.89 13.57 -3.88
CA SER A 133 -9.15 14.34 -3.85
C SER A 133 -10.02 14.07 -2.61
N ASN A 134 -9.88 12.89 -2.00
CA ASN A 134 -10.62 12.46 -0.82
C ASN A 134 -9.83 12.66 0.50
N ILE A 135 -8.58 13.10 0.42
CA ILE A 135 -7.77 13.40 1.62
C ILE A 135 -8.32 14.67 2.31
N PRO A 136 -8.58 14.64 3.63
CA PRO A 136 -8.97 15.84 4.37
C PRO A 136 -7.94 16.97 4.19
N LYS A 137 -8.40 18.20 3.98
CA LYS A 137 -7.54 19.35 3.61
C LYS A 137 -6.48 19.71 4.63
N ASP A 138 -6.72 19.40 5.89
CA ASP A 138 -5.82 19.65 7.02
C ASP A 138 -4.83 18.50 7.27
N PHE A 139 -5.10 17.32 6.72
CA PHE A 139 -4.29 16.12 6.94
C PHE A 139 -2.84 16.23 6.45
N PRO A 140 -2.52 16.87 5.31
CA PRO A 140 -1.13 17.10 4.90
C PRO A 140 -0.31 17.88 5.94
N GLU A 141 -0.91 18.91 6.55
CA GLU A 141 -0.25 19.70 7.61
C GLU A 141 -0.18 18.94 8.94
N GLU A 142 -1.12 18.02 9.18
CA GLU A 142 -1.05 17.11 10.32
C GLU A 142 0.11 16.12 10.16
N MET A 143 0.29 15.50 9.00
CA MET A 143 1.40 14.58 8.73
C MET A 143 2.77 15.23 8.95
N LYS A 144 2.93 16.52 8.60
CA LYS A 144 4.19 17.26 8.82
C LYS A 144 4.53 17.45 10.31
N LYS A 145 3.54 17.29 11.20
CA LYS A 145 3.70 17.40 12.66
C LYS A 145 3.89 16.04 13.34
N PHE A 146 3.86 14.94 12.60
CA PHE A 146 4.05 13.62 13.19
C PHE A 146 5.49 13.46 13.69
N GLU A 147 5.62 13.31 14.99
CA GLU A 147 6.87 12.94 15.63
C GLU A 147 6.97 11.42 15.68
N CYS A 148 7.98 10.87 15.03
CA CYS A 148 8.23 9.44 14.97
C CYS A 148 9.38 9.07 15.94
N PRO A 149 9.27 7.91 16.64
CA PRO A 149 10.39 7.40 17.42
C PRO A 149 11.58 7.13 16.51
N SER A 150 12.80 7.26 17.06
CA SER A 150 14.02 6.87 16.35
C SER A 150 13.96 5.36 16.05
N LYS A 151 14.41 4.96 14.85
CA LYS A 151 14.47 3.53 14.46
C LYS A 151 15.57 2.74 15.18
N ASP A 152 16.31 3.38 16.09
CA ASP A 152 17.50 2.83 16.76
C ASP A 152 17.24 2.36 18.22
N GLU A 153 15.97 2.16 18.59
CA GLU A 153 15.59 1.54 19.88
C GLU A 153 14.96 0.17 19.71
#